data_218a96d8402c651f9d4a4c4cfec0ffdf
#
_entry.id   218a96d8402c651f9d4a4c4cfec0ffdf
#
_cell.length_a   1.000
_cell.length_b   1.000
_cell.length_c   1.000
_cell.angle_alpha   90.00
_cell.angle_beta   90.00
_cell.angle_gamma   90.00
#
_symmetry.space_group_name_H-M   'P 1'
#
loop_
_entity.id
_entity.type
_entity.pdbx_description
1 polymer ?
#
loop_
_entity_poly.entity_id
_entity_poly.type
_entity_poly.pdbx_seq_one_letter_code
_entity_poly.pdbx_strand_id
1 'polypeptide(L)'
;MLDEVIGDIGSLMKALADDAMDIINLKISKVGGLTKAWLMRDICVASGTPMTIEDTWGGDIVTATIAHLARSTPEEFCFSATDFNSYGTVSIAAGAPQRVDGFMTASDAPGLGISPHLDVLGQPVGVIR
;
A
#
# COMPACT_ATOMS: atom_id res chain seq x y z
N MET A 1 6.03 -0.48 -16.72
CA MET A 1 5.89 -0.23 -15.25
C MET A 1 7.27 -0.12 -14.63
N LEU A 2 7.49 0.90 -13.77
CA LEU A 2 8.68 0.98 -12.92
C LEU A 2 8.34 0.53 -11.49
N ASP A 3 9.23 -0.24 -10.88
CA ASP A 3 9.06 -0.83 -9.56
C ASP A 3 10.21 -0.43 -8.61
N GLU A 4 11.28 -1.22 -8.54
CA GLU A 4 12.32 -1.10 -7.51
C GLU A 4 13.10 0.22 -7.55
N VAL A 5 13.12 0.93 -8.67
CA VAL A 5 13.85 2.18 -8.83
C VAL A 5 13.11 3.41 -8.27
N ILE A 6 11.81 3.28 -7.97
CA ILE A 6 11.01 4.36 -7.37
C ILE A 6 11.04 4.23 -5.85
N GLY A 7 12.04 4.79 -5.22
CA GLY A 7 12.25 4.73 -3.77
C GLY A 7 11.85 5.99 -3.01
N ASP A 8 11.64 7.09 -3.70
CA ASP A 8 11.30 8.39 -3.11
C ASP A 8 10.66 9.35 -4.15
N ILE A 9 10.26 10.53 -3.68
CA ILE A 9 9.67 11.56 -4.54
C ILE A 9 10.66 12.04 -5.62
N GLY A 10 11.95 12.11 -5.32
CA GLY A 10 12.96 12.57 -6.27
C GLY A 10 13.09 11.62 -7.46
N SER A 11 13.16 10.31 -7.20
CA SER A 11 13.18 9.27 -8.24
C SER A 11 11.87 9.25 -9.05
N LEU A 12 10.72 9.44 -8.41
CA LEU A 12 9.43 9.59 -9.10
C LEU A 12 9.43 10.79 -10.06
N MET A 13 9.81 11.97 -9.56
CA MET A 13 9.83 13.20 -10.37
C MET A 13 10.79 13.08 -11.56
N LYS A 14 11.94 12.43 -11.36
CA LYS A 14 12.88 12.17 -12.45
C LYS A 14 12.27 11.23 -13.50
N ALA A 15 11.66 10.13 -13.08
CA ALA A 15 11.04 9.17 -13.99
C ALA A 15 9.90 9.81 -14.81
N LEU A 16 9.11 10.71 -14.19
CA LEU A 16 8.07 11.49 -14.88
C LEU A 16 8.67 12.46 -15.91
N ALA A 17 9.74 13.17 -15.54
CA ALA A 17 10.40 14.13 -16.44
C ALA A 17 11.06 13.45 -17.65
N ASP A 18 11.56 12.22 -17.45
CA ASP A 18 12.22 11.42 -18.50
C ASP A 18 11.22 10.61 -19.34
N ASP A 19 9.91 10.71 -19.07
CA ASP A 19 8.83 9.90 -19.70
C ASP A 19 9.16 8.38 -19.66
N ALA A 20 9.70 7.93 -18.51
CA ALA A 20 10.30 6.60 -18.39
C ALA A 20 9.32 5.50 -18.00
N MET A 21 8.02 5.83 -17.83
CA MET A 21 7.04 4.86 -17.34
C MET A 21 5.60 5.20 -17.74
N ASP A 22 4.81 4.17 -17.97
CA ASP A 22 3.36 4.27 -18.12
C ASP A 22 2.62 4.02 -16.78
N ILE A 23 3.21 3.22 -15.89
CA ILE A 23 2.65 2.82 -14.59
C ILE A 23 3.79 2.72 -13.59
N ILE A 24 3.56 3.11 -12.32
CA ILE A 24 4.48 2.82 -11.22
C ILE A 24 3.95 1.72 -10.32
N ASN A 25 4.88 1.06 -9.61
CA ASN A 25 4.58 0.23 -8.46
C ASN A 25 4.90 1.01 -7.18
N LEU A 26 3.87 1.44 -6.45
CA LEU A 26 4.00 2.26 -5.25
C LEU A 26 4.01 1.37 -4.01
N LYS A 27 5.21 1.15 -3.44
CA LYS A 27 5.43 0.34 -2.24
C LYS A 27 5.50 1.23 -0.99
N ILE A 28 4.50 1.12 -0.12
CA ILE A 28 4.29 2.04 1.01
C ILE A 28 5.50 2.08 1.96
N SER A 29 6.03 0.93 2.38
CA SER A 29 7.17 0.89 3.30
C SER A 29 8.45 1.41 2.65
N LYS A 30 8.68 1.11 1.38
CA LYS A 30 9.87 1.51 0.62
C LYS A 30 10.00 3.02 0.51
N VAL A 31 8.90 3.72 0.28
CA VAL A 31 8.90 5.19 0.18
C VAL A 31 8.89 5.88 1.54
N GLY A 32 8.85 5.12 2.64
CA GLY A 32 8.94 5.63 4.01
C GLY A 32 7.61 5.87 4.71
N GLY A 33 6.59 5.09 4.34
CA GLY A 33 5.30 5.03 5.02
C GLY A 33 4.15 5.73 4.30
N LEU A 34 2.96 5.63 4.91
CA LEU A 34 1.69 6.01 4.29
C LEU A 34 1.62 7.48 3.87
N THR A 35 2.15 8.41 4.69
CA THR A 35 2.12 9.85 4.38
C THR A 35 2.88 10.17 3.09
N LYS A 36 4.06 9.56 2.91
CA LYS A 36 4.85 9.77 1.69
C LYS A 36 4.23 9.04 0.50
N ALA A 37 3.71 7.83 0.70
CA ALA A 37 3.01 7.10 -0.35
C ALA A 37 1.77 7.89 -0.84
N TRP A 38 1.02 8.50 0.07
CA TRP A 38 -0.11 9.36 -0.27
C TRP A 38 0.33 10.56 -1.13
N LEU A 39 1.39 11.27 -0.72
CA LEU A 39 1.91 12.39 -1.50
C LEU A 39 2.37 11.95 -2.90
N MET A 40 3.06 10.81 -3.00
CA MET A 40 3.48 10.27 -4.30
C MET A 40 2.28 9.85 -5.16
N ARG A 41 1.23 9.26 -4.55
CA ARG A 41 -0.03 8.98 -5.21
C ARG A 41 -0.65 10.26 -5.81
N ASP A 42 -0.70 11.36 -5.05
CA ASP A 42 -1.27 12.63 -5.52
C ASP A 42 -0.46 13.22 -6.69
N ILE A 43 0.87 13.09 -6.66
CA ILE A 43 1.74 13.44 -7.79
C ILE A 43 1.41 12.59 -9.02
N CYS A 44 1.25 11.29 -8.87
CA CYS A 44 0.91 10.39 -9.97
C CYS A 44 -0.47 10.73 -10.56
N VAL A 45 -1.47 10.99 -9.73
CA VAL A 45 -2.81 11.43 -10.17
C VAL A 45 -2.70 12.75 -10.97
N ALA A 46 -1.96 13.72 -10.45
CA ALA A 46 -1.77 15.02 -11.11
C ALA A 46 -1.01 14.91 -12.44
N SER A 47 -0.13 13.92 -12.58
CA SER A 47 0.63 13.67 -13.80
C SER A 47 -0.03 12.69 -14.79
N GLY A 48 -1.21 12.15 -14.43
CA GLY A 48 -1.90 11.18 -15.30
C GLY A 48 -1.28 9.77 -15.29
N THR A 49 -0.50 9.41 -14.26
CA THR A 49 0.23 8.14 -14.18
C THR A 49 -0.48 7.15 -13.27
N PRO A 50 -1.00 6.03 -13.78
CA PRO A 50 -1.61 4.97 -12.98
C PRO A 50 -0.60 4.26 -12.06
N MET A 51 -1.11 3.61 -11.01
CA MET A 51 -0.31 2.95 -10.00
C MET A 51 -0.82 1.54 -9.67
N THR A 52 0.09 0.60 -9.47
CA THR A 52 -0.13 -0.54 -8.60
C THR A 52 0.21 -0.11 -7.18
N ILE A 53 -0.71 -0.33 -6.23
CA ILE A 53 -0.52 0.00 -4.81
C ILE A 53 -0.21 -1.29 -4.06
N GLU A 54 1.00 -1.37 -3.53
CA GLU A 54 1.47 -2.54 -2.80
C GLU A 54 2.49 -2.19 -1.71
N ASP A 55 3.20 -3.20 -1.25
CA ASP A 55 4.34 -3.06 -0.38
C ASP A 55 5.44 -4.07 -0.76
N THR A 56 6.53 -4.10 -0.03
CA THR A 56 7.63 -5.06 -0.24
C THR A 56 7.20 -6.46 0.21
N TRP A 57 6.48 -6.54 1.32
CA TRP A 57 5.88 -7.76 1.88
C TRP A 57 4.95 -7.37 3.03
N GLY A 58 4.14 -8.31 3.51
CA GLY A 58 3.34 -8.07 4.70
C GLY A 58 2.25 -9.11 4.94
N GLY A 59 1.48 -8.86 5.98
CA GLY A 59 0.29 -9.62 6.36
C GLY A 59 -0.91 -8.69 6.46
N ASP A 60 -1.80 -8.96 7.42
CA ASP A 60 -3.09 -8.29 7.60
C ASP A 60 -2.95 -6.76 7.75
N ILE A 61 -1.97 -6.29 8.52
CA ILE A 61 -1.77 -4.85 8.81
C ILE A 61 -1.35 -4.11 7.54
N VAL A 62 -0.40 -4.68 6.80
CA VAL A 62 0.08 -4.10 5.54
C VAL A 62 -1.02 -4.13 4.48
N THR A 63 -1.77 -5.23 4.37
CA THR A 63 -2.89 -5.34 3.44
C THR A 63 -3.98 -4.32 3.75
N ALA A 64 -4.30 -4.07 5.03
CA ALA A 64 -5.24 -3.02 5.41
C ALA A 64 -4.74 -1.62 4.97
N THR A 65 -3.44 -1.34 5.14
CA THR A 65 -2.83 -0.08 4.71
C THR A 65 -2.92 0.11 3.19
N ILE A 66 -2.61 -0.93 2.41
CA ILE A 66 -2.75 -0.95 0.96
C ILE A 66 -4.20 -0.68 0.55
N ALA A 67 -5.16 -1.39 1.17
CA ALA A 67 -6.58 -1.24 0.87
C ALA A 67 -7.09 0.19 1.11
N HIS A 68 -6.65 0.86 2.18
CA HIS A 68 -7.02 2.25 2.45
C HIS A 68 -6.43 3.22 1.43
N LEU A 69 -5.17 3.06 1.06
CA LEU A 69 -4.55 3.91 0.04
C LEU A 69 -5.22 3.69 -1.32
N ALA A 70 -5.47 2.44 -1.70
CA ALA A 70 -6.15 2.10 -2.95
C ALA A 70 -7.58 2.67 -3.00
N ARG A 71 -8.38 2.50 -1.92
CA ARG A 71 -9.74 3.03 -1.83
C ARG A 71 -9.80 4.56 -1.94
N SER A 72 -8.76 5.26 -1.48
CA SER A 72 -8.66 6.71 -1.56
C SER A 72 -8.05 7.24 -2.86
N THR A 73 -7.64 6.34 -3.76
CA THR A 73 -7.10 6.65 -5.08
C THR A 73 -8.24 6.66 -6.11
N PRO A 74 -8.33 7.67 -7.02
CA PRO A 74 -9.32 7.63 -8.08
C PRO A 74 -9.18 6.37 -8.93
N GLU A 75 -10.32 5.77 -9.31
CA GLU A 75 -10.38 4.43 -9.92
C GLU A 75 -9.52 4.32 -11.19
N GLU A 76 -9.51 5.35 -12.03
CA GLU A 76 -8.73 5.41 -13.28
C GLU A 76 -7.21 5.39 -13.05
N PHE A 77 -6.73 5.70 -11.83
CA PHE A 77 -5.32 5.69 -11.46
C PHE A 77 -4.92 4.51 -10.57
N CYS A 78 -5.87 3.72 -10.07
CA CYS A 78 -5.61 2.50 -9.32
C CYS A 78 -5.60 1.29 -10.26
N PHE A 79 -4.45 1.02 -10.88
CA PHE A 79 -4.31 -0.11 -11.82
C PHE A 79 -4.53 -1.46 -11.14
N SER A 80 -3.98 -1.64 -9.94
CA SER A 80 -4.20 -2.82 -9.09
C SER A 80 -3.78 -2.55 -7.64
N ALA A 81 -4.14 -3.45 -6.74
CA ALA A 81 -3.67 -3.47 -5.36
C ALA A 81 -3.38 -4.92 -4.92
N THR A 82 -2.39 -5.10 -4.04
CA THR A 82 -1.94 -6.43 -3.60
C THR A 82 -2.50 -6.76 -2.22
N ASP A 83 -2.96 -8.00 -2.04
CA ASP A 83 -3.45 -8.57 -0.79
C ASP A 83 -2.42 -9.51 -0.16
N PHE A 84 -1.38 -9.00 0.45
CA PHE A 84 -0.29 -9.81 1.00
C PHE A 84 -0.72 -10.82 2.07
N ASN A 85 -1.82 -10.59 2.79
CA ASN A 85 -2.34 -11.54 3.76
C ASN A 85 -2.81 -12.86 3.13
N SER A 86 -3.14 -12.89 1.84
CA SER A 86 -3.48 -14.14 1.13
C SER A 86 -2.28 -15.06 0.89
N TYR A 87 -1.05 -14.55 1.00
CA TYR A 87 0.18 -15.33 0.88
C TYR A 87 0.60 -16.01 2.19
N GLY A 88 -0.01 -15.62 3.31
CA GLY A 88 0.27 -16.15 4.63
C GLY A 88 -0.78 -17.18 5.08
N THR A 89 -0.39 -18.05 6.01
CA THR A 89 -1.31 -19.03 6.63
C THR A 89 -1.74 -18.62 8.02
N VAL A 90 -1.16 -17.55 8.57
CA VAL A 90 -1.42 -17.06 9.93
C VAL A 90 -1.97 -15.66 9.86
N SER A 91 -3.19 -15.46 10.37
CA SER A 91 -3.76 -14.13 10.55
C SER A 91 -3.16 -13.45 11.78
N ILE A 92 -2.73 -12.20 11.63
CA ILE A 92 -2.14 -11.38 12.68
C ILE A 92 -3.05 -10.23 13.14
N ALA A 93 -4.23 -10.07 12.52
CA ALA A 93 -5.22 -9.07 12.93
C ALA A 93 -6.64 -9.47 12.53
N ALA A 94 -7.60 -9.24 13.43
CA ALA A 94 -9.03 -9.35 13.11
C ALA A 94 -9.49 -8.17 12.24
N GLY A 95 -10.45 -8.41 11.35
CA GLY A 95 -11.04 -7.38 10.49
C GLY A 95 -10.19 -6.99 9.28
N ALA A 96 -9.13 -7.73 9.00
CA ALA A 96 -8.29 -7.48 7.83
C ALA A 96 -9.06 -7.65 6.52
N PRO A 97 -8.78 -6.80 5.50
CA PRO A 97 -9.39 -6.95 4.19
C PRO A 97 -9.12 -8.34 3.60
N GLN A 98 -10.15 -8.89 2.97
CA GLN A 98 -10.06 -10.18 2.27
C GLN A 98 -10.37 -9.96 0.81
N ARG A 99 -9.64 -10.66 -0.07
CA ARG A 99 -9.98 -10.69 -1.50
C ARG A 99 -11.14 -11.66 -1.73
N VAL A 100 -12.22 -11.13 -2.30
CA VAL A 100 -13.39 -11.90 -2.74
C VAL A 100 -13.62 -11.60 -4.20
N ASP A 101 -13.65 -12.62 -5.03
CA ASP A 101 -13.87 -12.50 -6.49
C ASP A 101 -12.93 -11.50 -7.19
N GLY A 102 -11.68 -11.43 -6.72
CA GLY A 102 -10.67 -10.51 -7.27
C GLY A 102 -10.70 -9.09 -6.68
N PHE A 103 -11.64 -8.78 -5.81
CA PHE A 103 -11.80 -7.46 -5.20
C PHE A 103 -11.46 -7.48 -3.71
N MET A 104 -10.94 -6.35 -3.23
CA MET A 104 -10.66 -6.10 -1.83
C MET A 104 -11.18 -4.71 -1.45
N THR A 105 -11.73 -4.57 -0.25
CA THR A 105 -12.20 -3.28 0.24
C THR A 105 -11.62 -2.94 1.60
N ALA A 106 -11.35 -1.65 1.85
CA ALA A 106 -10.94 -1.16 3.15
C ALA A 106 -12.15 -1.05 4.10
N SER A 107 -11.90 -1.18 5.41
CA SER A 107 -12.88 -0.97 6.47
C SER A 107 -13.32 0.51 6.55
N ASP A 108 -14.55 0.75 7.02
CA ASP A 108 -15.04 2.09 7.40
C ASP A 108 -14.77 2.42 8.88
N ALA A 109 -14.24 1.47 9.65
CA ALA A 109 -13.90 1.70 11.05
C ALA A 109 -12.66 2.62 11.20
N PRO A 110 -12.53 3.32 12.36
CA PRO A 110 -11.40 4.23 12.61
C PRO A 110 -10.03 3.56 12.46
N GLY A 111 -9.04 4.34 12.02
CA GLY A 111 -7.68 3.87 11.77
C GLY A 111 -7.60 2.95 10.55
N LEU A 112 -6.93 1.82 10.68
CA LEU A 112 -6.90 0.79 9.64
C LEU A 112 -8.12 -0.14 9.68
N GLY A 113 -9.01 0.04 10.68
CA GLY A 113 -10.21 -0.78 10.86
C GLY A 113 -9.94 -2.23 11.24
N ILE A 114 -8.77 -2.52 11.81
CA ILE A 114 -8.32 -3.85 12.23
C ILE A 114 -7.91 -3.87 13.70
N SER A 115 -7.89 -5.04 14.31
CA SER A 115 -7.42 -5.26 15.68
C SER A 115 -6.31 -6.31 15.69
N PRO A 116 -5.04 -5.93 16.01
CA PRO A 116 -3.92 -6.87 16.04
C PRO A 116 -4.11 -8.00 17.04
N HIS A 117 -3.74 -9.22 16.67
CA HIS A 117 -3.66 -10.40 17.55
C HIS A 117 -2.33 -10.37 18.31
N LEU A 118 -2.31 -9.73 19.50
CA LEU A 118 -1.08 -9.56 20.28
C LEU A 118 -0.48 -10.88 20.78
N ASP A 119 -1.30 -11.89 20.99
CA ASP A 119 -0.89 -13.26 21.33
C ASP A 119 -0.13 -13.94 20.19
N VAL A 120 -0.49 -13.64 18.93
CA VAL A 120 0.20 -14.15 17.74
C VAL A 120 1.47 -13.33 17.44
N LEU A 121 1.41 -12.02 17.60
CA LEU A 121 2.55 -11.13 17.35
C LEU A 121 3.65 -11.25 18.41
N GLY A 122 3.30 -11.68 19.63
CA GLY A 122 4.24 -11.83 20.74
C GLY A 122 4.69 -10.52 21.36
N GLN A 123 5.84 -10.55 22.03
CA GLN A 123 6.38 -9.37 22.72
C GLN A 123 7.01 -8.39 21.73
N PRO A 124 6.79 -7.07 21.87
CA PRO A 124 7.40 -6.09 21.00
C PRO A 124 8.93 -6.07 21.15
N VAL A 125 9.64 -6.03 20.04
CA VAL A 125 11.12 -5.91 20.03
C VAL A 125 11.59 -4.46 20.18
N GLY A 126 10.69 -3.51 20.07
CA GLY A 126 10.95 -2.07 20.26
C GLY A 126 9.64 -1.29 20.31
N VAL A 127 9.64 -0.16 20.99
CA VAL A 127 8.51 0.78 21.10
C VAL A 127 9.01 2.18 20.75
N ILE A 128 8.46 2.76 19.69
CA ILE A 128 8.73 4.14 19.28
C ILE A 128 7.60 5.01 19.82
N ARG A 129 7.94 6.10 20.52
CA ARG A 129 7.00 7.06 21.12
C ARG A 129 7.18 8.44 20.52
#